data_4b632153a17577fe3b466787085723c3
#
_entry.id   4b632153a17577fe3b466787085723c3
#
_cell.length_a   1.000
_cell.length_b   1.000
_cell.length_c   1.000
_cell.angle_alpha   90.00
_cell.angle_beta   90.00
_cell.angle_gamma   90.00
#
_symmetry.space_group_name_H-M   'P 1'
#
loop_
_entity.id
_entity.type
_entity.pdbx_description
1 polymer ?
#
loop_
_entity_poly.entity_id
_entity_poly.type
_entity_poly.pdbx_seq_one_letter_code
_entity_poly.pdbx_strand_id
1 'polypeptide(L)'
;MNRKTIPYAFALLLAAPALADFQIDRSVMSEKYWGIWNDDVQAKIDADIEKYRKADAAVEVDAPAGTEVRVEQISSAFFFGAHIFNFNQLGKHEWNLRYKELYGTLFNSATVAFYWRTLEPYAYSPRFEERYEDTEDFWNNCPQPKEQAHWRRPAPDPVIDFLKTRGCRIHGHPLVWGNVAWHRPTWIWDGFCPEAEKRALEERTGVKLPVANWRIPVGTKDMVDNEREWSAAWKKIFDQLSEEEIAAIVPTFVKNYDFFYEKRIRDIAERYGSRVDSWDVVNESAADYHLHQGERAVRGVPCQKSVYGLMPGDYTYKGFRWAQKYLPTTAWLNLNDYNMAPFFFKQAKDLTDNGCRVDVVGSQMHLFDPAESVNIARGEGPEHLRPEGVAARFELLSKAGKPIHLSEITITAPDNSPRGQMVQAIIMRNLYRAWFAVEKMSGITWWNVVDDCGAPGEPSISGLFTRDMRPKTAYFAMDDLVNREWRTKCEVKVKGEGERRTVSFRGFRGRYRLSWTDASGKAVSKLVEVR
;
A
#
# COMPACT_ATOMS: atom_id res chain seq x y z
N MET A 1 -49.58 6.54 6.81
CA MET A 1 -48.75 7.68 6.40
C MET A 1 -47.69 7.18 5.42
N ASN A 2 -47.77 7.66 4.19
CA ASN A 2 -47.07 7.14 3.02
C ASN A 2 -45.55 7.34 3.12
N ARG A 3 -44.79 6.26 3.05
CA ARG A 3 -43.35 6.30 2.75
C ARG A 3 -43.17 6.55 1.24
N LYS A 4 -42.73 7.74 0.86
CA LYS A 4 -42.31 8.05 -0.51
C LYS A 4 -40.96 7.39 -0.76
N THR A 5 -40.96 6.39 -1.61
CA THR A 5 -39.77 5.85 -2.26
C THR A 5 -39.19 6.92 -3.20
N ILE A 6 -37.98 7.36 -2.96
CA ILE A 6 -37.21 8.21 -3.88
C ILE A 6 -36.54 7.24 -4.87
N PRO A 7 -36.76 7.38 -6.18
CA PRO A 7 -36.06 6.56 -7.15
C PRO A 7 -34.62 7.08 -7.32
N TYR A 8 -33.64 6.21 -7.09
CA TYR A 8 -32.27 6.44 -7.56
C TYR A 8 -32.29 6.33 -9.09
N ALA A 9 -32.29 7.45 -9.74
CA ALA A 9 -32.13 7.56 -11.18
C ALA A 9 -30.82 8.29 -11.50
N PHE A 10 -30.14 7.70 -12.48
CA PHE A 10 -29.13 8.26 -13.35
C PHE A 10 -27.68 8.25 -12.89
N ALA A 11 -27.04 7.10 -13.17
CA ALA A 11 -25.69 7.13 -13.69
C ALA A 11 -25.74 7.81 -15.08
N LEU A 12 -25.38 9.06 -15.16
CA LEU A 12 -24.93 9.67 -16.42
C LEU A 12 -23.62 8.98 -16.77
N LEU A 13 -23.69 7.93 -17.59
CA LEU A 13 -22.60 7.50 -18.44
C LEU A 13 -22.34 8.68 -19.41
N LEU A 14 -21.54 9.64 -19.00
CA LEU A 14 -20.78 10.44 -19.92
C LEU A 14 -19.90 9.42 -20.65
N ALA A 15 -20.25 9.12 -21.90
CA ALA A 15 -19.34 8.44 -22.82
C ALA A 15 -18.07 9.30 -22.83
N ALA A 16 -17.06 8.89 -22.07
CA ALA A 16 -15.74 9.46 -22.21
C ALA A 16 -15.38 9.30 -23.68
N PRO A 17 -14.90 10.34 -24.38
CA PRO A 17 -14.34 10.17 -25.70
C PRO A 17 -13.31 9.03 -25.58
N ALA A 18 -13.30 8.11 -26.55
CA ALA A 18 -12.29 7.06 -26.59
C ALA A 18 -10.94 7.74 -26.45
N LEU A 19 -10.34 7.65 -25.26
CA LEU A 19 -9.01 8.21 -25.00
C LEU A 19 -8.09 7.52 -25.99
N ALA A 20 -7.37 8.31 -26.79
CA ALA A 20 -6.37 7.77 -27.70
C ALA A 20 -5.37 6.93 -26.89
N ASP A 21 -4.89 5.83 -27.49
CA ASP A 21 -3.87 5.00 -26.86
C ASP A 21 -2.70 5.87 -26.39
N PHE A 22 -2.14 5.55 -25.23
CA PHE A 22 -1.01 6.29 -24.70
C PHE A 22 0.16 6.21 -25.67
N GLN A 23 0.63 7.36 -26.15
CA GLN A 23 1.74 7.44 -27.08
C GLN A 23 3.02 7.84 -26.35
N ILE A 24 4.07 7.02 -26.49
CA ILE A 24 5.39 7.28 -25.91
C ILE A 24 6.14 8.27 -26.80
N ASP A 25 6.49 9.42 -26.29
CA ASP A 25 7.49 10.29 -26.91
C ASP A 25 8.91 9.83 -26.52
N ARG A 26 9.52 9.03 -27.38
CA ARG A 26 10.86 8.48 -27.14
C ARG A 26 11.95 9.54 -27.02
N SER A 27 11.73 10.74 -27.57
CA SER A 27 12.73 11.82 -27.60
C SER A 27 13.05 12.42 -26.22
N VAL A 28 12.20 12.16 -25.21
CA VAL A 28 12.42 12.67 -23.85
C VAL A 28 13.45 11.84 -23.08
N MET A 29 13.75 10.63 -23.53
CA MET A 29 14.73 9.71 -22.94
C MET A 29 15.94 9.57 -23.87
N SER A 30 17.10 9.29 -23.30
CA SER A 30 18.34 9.11 -24.09
C SER A 30 18.38 7.76 -24.83
N GLU A 31 19.22 7.66 -25.86
CA GLU A 31 19.51 6.39 -26.53
C GLU A 31 20.07 5.33 -25.55
N LYS A 32 20.86 5.76 -24.56
CA LYS A 32 21.38 4.88 -23.51
C LYS A 32 20.26 4.27 -22.66
N TYR A 33 19.21 5.05 -22.35
CA TYR A 33 18.01 4.52 -21.68
C TYR A 33 17.32 3.46 -22.53
N TRP A 34 17.12 3.73 -23.83
CA TRP A 34 16.48 2.78 -24.73
C TRP A 34 17.35 1.56 -25.01
N GLY A 35 18.69 1.69 -24.89
CA GLY A 35 19.60 0.54 -24.92
C GLY A 35 19.42 -0.39 -23.73
N ILE A 36 19.06 0.15 -22.54
CA ILE A 36 18.73 -0.63 -21.34
C ILE A 36 17.32 -1.25 -21.45
N TRP A 37 16.34 -0.49 -21.90
CA TRP A 37 14.94 -0.91 -22.03
C TRP A 37 14.62 -1.28 -23.51
N ASN A 38 15.51 -2.05 -24.14
CA ASN A 38 15.43 -2.42 -25.55
C ASN A 38 14.32 -3.44 -25.85
N ASP A 39 14.12 -3.75 -27.12
CA ASP A 39 13.05 -4.63 -27.59
C ASP A 39 13.20 -6.07 -27.06
N ASP A 40 14.42 -6.57 -26.87
CA ASP A 40 14.65 -7.92 -26.30
C ASP A 40 14.19 -7.97 -24.83
N VAL A 41 14.47 -6.91 -24.05
CA VAL A 41 13.97 -6.76 -22.67
C VAL A 41 12.44 -6.70 -22.65
N GLN A 42 11.84 -5.92 -23.55
CA GLN A 42 10.38 -5.82 -23.63
C GLN A 42 9.75 -7.17 -24.02
N ALA A 43 10.32 -7.87 -25.00
CA ALA A 43 9.84 -9.19 -25.41
C ALA A 43 9.92 -10.23 -24.28
N LYS A 44 11.00 -10.19 -23.47
CA LYS A 44 11.12 -11.04 -22.28
C LYS A 44 10.04 -10.71 -21.24
N ILE A 45 9.80 -9.43 -20.95
CA ILE A 45 8.74 -8.97 -20.05
C ILE A 45 7.39 -9.48 -20.55
N ASP A 46 7.09 -9.37 -21.84
CA ASP A 46 5.83 -9.84 -22.43
C ASP A 46 5.67 -11.35 -22.29
N ALA A 47 6.73 -12.11 -22.52
CA ALA A 47 6.71 -13.57 -22.33
C ALA A 47 6.45 -13.96 -20.87
N ASP A 48 7.05 -13.26 -19.90
CA ASP A 48 6.84 -13.49 -18.49
C ASP A 48 5.41 -13.08 -18.04
N ILE A 49 4.86 -11.97 -18.57
CA ILE A 49 3.46 -11.57 -18.36
C ILE A 49 2.51 -12.64 -18.91
N GLU A 50 2.75 -13.10 -20.15
CA GLU A 50 1.94 -14.15 -20.78
C GLU A 50 1.96 -15.44 -19.94
N LYS A 51 3.11 -15.80 -19.39
CA LYS A 51 3.31 -17.01 -18.60
C LYS A 51 2.66 -16.91 -17.20
N TYR A 52 2.88 -15.82 -16.48
CA TYR A 52 2.54 -15.73 -15.07
C TYR A 52 1.19 -15.04 -14.81
N ARG A 53 0.72 -14.18 -15.72
CA ARG A 53 -0.51 -13.39 -15.52
C ARG A 53 -1.72 -13.94 -16.25
N LYS A 54 -1.54 -14.76 -17.29
CA LYS A 54 -2.65 -15.36 -18.03
C LYS A 54 -2.79 -16.86 -17.73
N ALA A 55 -4.00 -17.35 -17.95
CA ALA A 55 -4.30 -18.77 -17.89
C ALA A 55 -5.32 -19.15 -18.96
N ASP A 56 -5.33 -20.44 -19.32
CA ASP A 56 -6.32 -21.01 -20.21
C ASP A 56 -7.60 -21.31 -19.44
N ALA A 57 -8.73 -21.04 -20.06
CA ALA A 57 -10.05 -21.33 -19.54
C ALA A 57 -10.89 -22.10 -20.56
N ALA A 58 -11.58 -23.13 -20.08
CA ALA A 58 -12.60 -23.86 -20.84
C ALA A 58 -13.89 -23.83 -20.03
N VAL A 59 -14.95 -23.28 -20.61
CA VAL A 59 -16.21 -23.03 -19.92
C VAL A 59 -17.35 -23.71 -20.67
N GLU A 60 -18.10 -24.58 -20.01
CA GLU A 60 -19.34 -25.14 -20.56
C GLU A 60 -20.40 -24.06 -20.69
N VAL A 61 -21.04 -24.02 -21.86
CA VAL A 61 -22.09 -23.05 -22.18
C VAL A 61 -23.29 -23.76 -22.81
N ASP A 62 -24.47 -23.30 -22.50
CA ASP A 62 -25.71 -23.76 -23.12
C ASP A 62 -26.02 -22.86 -24.34
N ALA A 63 -25.31 -23.16 -25.43
CA ALA A 63 -25.47 -22.45 -26.69
C ALA A 63 -25.12 -23.39 -27.86
N PRO A 64 -25.76 -23.25 -29.03
CA PRO A 64 -25.41 -24.04 -30.25
C PRO A 64 -23.95 -23.90 -30.62
N ALA A 65 -23.37 -24.95 -31.22
CA ALA A 65 -22.04 -24.89 -31.80
C ALA A 65 -21.98 -23.76 -32.84
N GLY A 66 -20.88 -23.00 -32.84
CA GLY A 66 -20.71 -21.85 -33.72
C GLY A 66 -21.27 -20.53 -33.17
N THR A 67 -22.07 -20.56 -32.08
CA THR A 67 -22.55 -19.34 -31.40
C THR A 67 -21.34 -18.49 -30.96
N GLU A 68 -21.39 -17.20 -31.21
CA GLU A 68 -20.42 -16.25 -30.71
C GLU A 68 -20.69 -15.90 -29.25
N VAL A 69 -19.66 -16.04 -28.43
CA VAL A 69 -19.69 -15.69 -26.98
C VAL A 69 -18.73 -14.55 -26.75
N ARG A 70 -19.23 -13.44 -26.25
CA ARG A 70 -18.42 -12.32 -25.79
C ARG A 70 -17.84 -12.65 -24.45
N VAL A 71 -16.52 -12.60 -24.34
CA VAL A 71 -15.75 -12.79 -23.13
C VAL A 71 -15.21 -11.45 -22.65
N GLU A 72 -15.57 -11.03 -21.45
CA GLU A 72 -15.17 -9.76 -20.88
C GLU A 72 -14.66 -9.94 -19.45
N GLN A 73 -13.39 -9.59 -19.22
CA GLN A 73 -12.85 -9.56 -17.86
C GLN A 73 -13.48 -8.40 -17.07
N ILE A 74 -14.14 -8.71 -15.96
CA ILE A 74 -14.80 -7.72 -15.12
C ILE A 74 -13.99 -7.33 -13.88
N SER A 75 -13.04 -8.17 -13.43
CA SER A 75 -12.08 -7.80 -12.41
C SER A 75 -10.77 -8.57 -12.60
N SER A 76 -9.64 -7.94 -12.27
CA SER A 76 -8.32 -8.56 -12.23
C SER A 76 -8.11 -9.29 -10.90
N ALA A 77 -7.42 -10.44 -10.93
CA ALA A 77 -6.91 -11.07 -9.73
C ALA A 77 -5.66 -10.36 -9.17
N PHE A 78 -4.96 -9.61 -10.00
CA PHE A 78 -3.83 -8.78 -9.60
C PHE A 78 -4.30 -7.45 -9.00
N PHE A 79 -3.62 -6.97 -7.94
CA PHE A 79 -4.01 -5.74 -7.27
C PHE A 79 -3.28 -4.55 -7.88
N PHE A 80 -4.05 -3.64 -8.45
CA PHE A 80 -3.60 -2.31 -8.83
C PHE A 80 -4.19 -1.35 -7.81
N GLY A 81 -3.36 -0.86 -6.91
CA GLY A 81 -3.81 -0.10 -5.76
C GLY A 81 -3.24 1.32 -5.69
N ALA A 82 -3.83 2.10 -4.80
CA ALA A 82 -3.26 3.34 -4.29
C ALA A 82 -3.66 3.55 -2.83
N HIS A 83 -2.87 4.35 -2.07
CA HIS A 83 -3.38 4.77 -0.77
C HIS A 83 -4.53 5.79 -0.94
N ILE A 84 -5.49 5.74 -0.01
CA ILE A 84 -6.67 6.63 -0.01
C ILE A 84 -6.61 7.67 1.15
N PHE A 85 -5.41 8.08 1.51
CA PHE A 85 -5.17 8.91 2.69
C PHE A 85 -5.74 10.33 2.59
N ASN A 86 -5.97 10.84 1.39
CA ASN A 86 -6.55 12.15 1.17
C ASN A 86 -8.08 12.11 0.95
N PHE A 87 -8.75 11.06 1.45
CA PHE A 87 -10.20 10.94 1.38
C PHE A 87 -10.89 12.16 1.98
N ASN A 88 -11.71 12.87 1.20
CA ASN A 88 -12.38 14.13 1.53
C ASN A 88 -11.44 15.35 1.76
N GLN A 89 -10.12 15.23 1.56
CA GLN A 89 -9.13 16.23 2.01
C GLN A 89 -8.57 17.12 0.89
N LEU A 90 -9.16 17.13 -0.29
CA LEU A 90 -8.61 17.87 -1.43
C LEU A 90 -9.05 19.34 -1.50
N GLY A 91 -9.97 19.78 -0.63
CA GLY A 91 -10.36 21.18 -0.49
C GLY A 91 -11.45 21.66 -1.45
N LYS A 92 -11.95 20.78 -2.34
CA LYS A 92 -13.12 21.05 -3.19
C LYS A 92 -13.89 19.78 -3.48
N HIS A 93 -15.21 19.88 -3.51
CA HIS A 93 -16.10 18.75 -3.76
C HIS A 93 -15.80 18.03 -5.09
N GLU A 94 -15.66 18.78 -6.18
CA GLU A 94 -15.36 18.18 -7.49
C GLU A 94 -13.99 17.45 -7.52
N TRP A 95 -13.00 17.88 -6.74
CA TRP A 95 -11.70 17.21 -6.63
C TRP A 95 -11.81 15.92 -5.83
N ASN A 96 -12.55 15.98 -4.72
CA ASN A 96 -12.82 14.77 -3.90
C ASN A 96 -13.62 13.73 -4.69
N LEU A 97 -14.60 14.13 -5.50
CA LEU A 97 -15.34 13.22 -6.36
C LEU A 97 -14.41 12.53 -7.39
N ARG A 98 -13.59 13.29 -8.13
CA ARG A 98 -12.64 12.72 -9.10
C ARG A 98 -11.64 11.77 -8.44
N TYR A 99 -11.13 12.13 -7.26
CA TYR A 99 -10.25 11.27 -6.49
C TYR A 99 -10.91 9.94 -6.12
N LYS A 100 -12.14 9.99 -5.62
CA LYS A 100 -12.93 8.81 -5.26
C LYS A 100 -13.28 7.95 -6.48
N GLU A 101 -13.52 8.53 -7.65
CA GLU A 101 -13.82 7.79 -8.88
C GLU A 101 -12.70 6.86 -9.32
N LEU A 102 -11.44 7.15 -8.96
CA LEU A 102 -10.30 6.30 -9.30
C LEU A 102 -10.40 4.89 -8.67
N TYR A 103 -11.04 4.79 -7.51
CA TYR A 103 -11.24 3.53 -6.81
C TYR A 103 -12.46 2.80 -7.38
N GLY A 104 -12.22 1.61 -7.92
CA GLY A 104 -13.18 0.83 -8.68
C GLY A 104 -13.14 1.04 -10.20
N THR A 105 -12.38 2.05 -10.69
CA THR A 105 -12.18 2.27 -12.14
C THR A 105 -10.72 2.03 -12.56
N LEU A 106 -9.75 2.67 -11.94
CA LEU A 106 -8.32 2.45 -12.14
C LEU A 106 -7.76 1.50 -11.07
N PHE A 107 -8.08 1.76 -9.80
CA PHE A 107 -7.61 0.99 -8.67
C PHE A 107 -8.67 -0.01 -8.19
N ASN A 108 -8.31 -1.29 -8.13
CA ASN A 108 -9.13 -2.34 -7.55
C ASN A 108 -8.73 -2.68 -6.10
N SER A 109 -7.73 -1.97 -5.56
CA SER A 109 -7.26 -2.08 -4.18
C SER A 109 -6.96 -0.70 -3.60
N ALA A 110 -7.09 -0.56 -2.28
CA ALA A 110 -6.80 0.68 -1.58
C ALA A 110 -6.11 0.42 -0.25
N THR A 111 -5.08 1.22 0.07
CA THR A 111 -4.43 1.23 1.37
C THR A 111 -5.06 2.28 2.27
N VAL A 112 -5.58 1.85 3.42
CA VAL A 112 -6.24 2.68 4.43
C VAL A 112 -5.32 2.91 5.62
N ALA A 113 -5.28 4.15 6.11
CA ALA A 113 -4.38 4.57 7.19
C ALA A 113 -4.86 4.11 8.57
N PHE A 114 -3.97 3.41 9.28
CA PHE A 114 -4.17 2.95 10.66
C PHE A 114 -3.02 3.33 11.59
N TYR A 115 -2.32 4.41 11.34
CA TYR A 115 -1.18 4.86 12.16
C TYR A 115 -1.58 5.12 13.60
N TRP A 116 -0.92 4.46 14.56
CA TRP A 116 -1.36 4.43 15.96
C TRP A 116 -1.52 5.82 16.56
N ARG A 117 -0.50 6.66 16.48
CA ARG A 117 -0.50 8.01 17.08
C ARG A 117 -1.72 8.85 16.68
N THR A 118 -2.08 8.83 15.41
CA THR A 118 -3.17 9.65 14.86
C THR A 118 -4.52 8.98 14.94
N LEU A 119 -4.55 7.64 14.93
CA LEU A 119 -5.78 6.89 15.09
C LEU A 119 -6.25 6.91 16.56
N GLU A 120 -5.32 6.81 17.52
CA GLU A 120 -5.60 6.83 18.95
C GLU A 120 -4.76 7.92 19.63
N PRO A 121 -5.10 9.21 19.45
CA PRO A 121 -4.36 10.34 20.02
C PRO A 121 -4.44 10.40 21.53
N TYR A 122 -5.42 9.73 22.13
CA TYR A 122 -5.63 9.57 23.57
C TYR A 122 -5.90 8.11 23.89
N ALA A 123 -5.48 7.67 25.08
CA ALA A 123 -5.76 6.33 25.57
C ALA A 123 -7.27 6.02 25.53
N TYR A 124 -7.63 4.84 25.01
CA TYR A 124 -9.01 4.35 24.92
C TYR A 124 -9.95 5.17 24.01
N SER A 125 -9.41 6.06 23.17
CA SER A 125 -10.22 6.93 22.30
C SER A 125 -9.80 6.85 20.83
N PRO A 126 -9.92 5.69 20.17
CA PRO A 126 -9.60 5.56 18.76
C PRO A 126 -10.60 6.33 17.89
N ARG A 127 -10.10 6.95 16.82
CA ARG A 127 -10.86 7.70 15.83
C ARG A 127 -11.34 6.78 14.70
N PHE A 128 -12.17 5.80 15.01
CA PHE A 128 -12.71 4.89 14.01
C PHE A 128 -13.83 5.53 13.18
N GLU A 129 -14.72 6.26 13.85
CA GLU A 129 -15.88 6.89 13.27
C GLU A 129 -15.59 8.29 12.76
N GLU A 130 -16.32 8.72 11.74
CA GLU A 130 -16.26 10.08 11.24
C GLU A 130 -16.68 11.09 12.32
N ARG A 131 -15.85 12.08 12.53
CA ARG A 131 -16.16 13.27 13.33
C ARG A 131 -16.25 14.48 12.40
N TYR A 132 -16.70 15.63 12.91
CA TYR A 132 -16.80 16.83 12.07
C TYR A 132 -15.47 17.18 11.37
N GLU A 133 -14.35 17.04 12.08
CA GLU A 133 -13.02 17.30 11.53
C GLU A 133 -12.57 16.29 10.44
N ASP A 134 -13.29 15.20 10.25
CA ASP A 134 -13.04 14.24 9.16
C ASP A 134 -13.92 14.51 7.92
N THR A 135 -14.94 15.34 8.05
CA THR A 135 -15.92 15.59 6.99
C THR A 135 -15.33 16.41 5.84
N GLU A 136 -15.92 16.24 4.66
CA GLU A 136 -15.56 17.04 3.49
C GLU A 136 -15.81 18.55 3.72
N ASP A 137 -16.85 18.90 4.47
CA ASP A 137 -17.14 20.29 4.83
C ASP A 137 -16.01 20.93 5.63
N PHE A 138 -15.51 20.24 6.65
CA PHE A 138 -14.35 20.70 7.42
C PHE A 138 -13.14 20.94 6.51
N TRP A 139 -12.78 19.96 5.68
CA TRP A 139 -11.58 20.02 4.85
C TRP A 139 -11.67 21.06 3.73
N ASN A 140 -12.86 21.28 3.17
CA ASN A 140 -13.07 22.29 2.15
C ASN A 140 -12.97 23.72 2.72
N ASN A 141 -13.21 23.88 4.02
CA ASN A 141 -13.09 25.16 4.71
C ASN A 141 -11.78 25.32 5.52
N CYS A 142 -10.92 24.30 5.55
CA CYS A 142 -9.65 24.35 6.28
C CYS A 142 -8.58 25.13 5.50
N PRO A 143 -8.09 26.28 6.01
CA PRO A 143 -7.14 27.11 5.26
C PRO A 143 -5.74 26.50 5.18
N GLN A 144 -5.38 25.67 6.15
CA GLN A 144 -4.05 25.05 6.28
C GLN A 144 -4.18 23.55 6.61
N PRO A 145 -4.64 22.73 5.63
CA PRO A 145 -4.93 21.34 5.89
C PRO A 145 -3.70 20.52 6.32
N LYS A 146 -2.51 20.87 5.82
CA LYS A 146 -1.26 20.18 6.19
C LYS A 146 -0.82 20.41 7.64
N GLU A 147 -1.35 21.44 8.30
CA GLU A 147 -1.08 21.73 9.72
C GLU A 147 -2.02 20.97 10.68
N GLN A 148 -3.02 20.27 10.13
CA GLN A 148 -3.90 19.45 10.95
C GLN A 148 -3.22 18.12 11.30
N ALA A 149 -3.28 17.74 12.58
CA ALA A 149 -2.65 16.51 13.09
C ALA A 149 -3.14 15.23 12.38
N HIS A 150 -4.34 15.27 11.82
CA HIS A 150 -4.96 14.15 11.11
C HIS A 150 -4.96 14.31 9.56
N TRP A 151 -4.19 15.26 9.02
CA TRP A 151 -3.94 15.33 7.59
C TRP A 151 -3.43 13.99 7.05
N ARG A 152 -4.03 13.52 5.95
CA ARG A 152 -3.77 12.18 5.39
C ARG A 152 -4.09 11.01 6.35
N ARG A 153 -4.90 11.24 7.37
CA ARG A 153 -5.30 10.24 8.35
C ARG A 153 -6.81 10.30 8.60
N PRO A 154 -7.62 10.08 7.53
CA PRO A 154 -9.08 10.06 7.69
C PRO A 154 -9.51 8.97 8.65
N ALA A 155 -10.65 9.14 9.29
CA ALA A 155 -11.29 8.08 10.08
C ALA A 155 -11.54 6.85 9.18
N PRO A 156 -11.22 5.62 9.62
CA PRO A 156 -11.30 4.45 8.73
C PRO A 156 -12.72 4.05 8.30
N ASP A 157 -13.74 4.24 9.14
CA ASP A 157 -15.11 3.78 8.84
C ASP A 157 -15.65 4.32 7.52
N PRO A 158 -15.74 5.65 7.28
CA PRO A 158 -16.30 6.19 6.04
C PRO A 158 -15.46 5.79 4.82
N VAL A 159 -14.12 5.63 4.99
CA VAL A 159 -13.23 5.18 3.92
C VAL A 159 -13.53 3.74 3.54
N ILE A 160 -13.63 2.84 4.53
CA ILE A 160 -13.90 1.43 4.31
C ILE A 160 -15.31 1.23 3.73
N ASP A 161 -16.32 1.94 4.24
CA ASP A 161 -17.68 1.88 3.71
C ASP A 161 -17.73 2.31 2.24
N PHE A 162 -17.06 3.40 1.90
CA PHE A 162 -16.91 3.84 0.51
C PHE A 162 -16.24 2.77 -0.36
N LEU A 163 -15.09 2.24 0.04
CA LEU A 163 -14.34 1.25 -0.74
C LEU A 163 -15.14 -0.05 -0.97
N LYS A 164 -15.95 -0.47 -0.01
CA LYS A 164 -16.88 -1.61 -0.17
C LYS A 164 -17.90 -1.35 -1.27
N THR A 165 -18.42 -0.13 -1.40
CA THR A 165 -19.36 0.21 -2.49
C THR A 165 -18.68 0.15 -3.87
N ARG A 166 -17.34 0.30 -3.92
CA ARG A 166 -16.55 0.25 -5.15
C ARG A 166 -16.01 -1.13 -5.47
N GLY A 167 -16.23 -2.11 -4.59
CA GLY A 167 -15.70 -3.48 -4.75
C GLY A 167 -14.19 -3.57 -4.71
N CYS A 168 -13.52 -2.61 -4.07
CA CYS A 168 -12.07 -2.61 -3.90
C CYS A 168 -11.65 -3.57 -2.79
N ARG A 169 -10.51 -4.24 -3.00
CA ARG A 169 -9.77 -4.90 -1.94
C ARG A 169 -9.21 -3.85 -0.98
N ILE A 170 -9.33 -4.09 0.32
CA ILE A 170 -8.92 -3.14 1.35
C ILE A 170 -7.70 -3.67 2.08
N HIS A 171 -6.66 -2.84 2.14
CA HIS A 171 -5.42 -3.10 2.85
C HIS A 171 -5.23 -2.10 3.99
N GLY A 172 -5.10 -2.59 5.22
CA GLY A 172 -4.88 -1.76 6.41
C GLY A 172 -3.38 -1.54 6.66
N HIS A 173 -2.96 -0.29 6.82
CA HIS A 173 -1.54 0.09 6.98
C HIS A 173 -1.32 1.12 8.08
N PRO A 174 -0.40 0.87 8.99
CA PRO A 174 0.02 -0.41 9.54
C PRO A 174 -0.65 -0.70 10.90
N LEU A 175 -0.65 -1.96 11.34
CA LEU A 175 -1.03 -2.26 12.73
C LEU A 175 0.05 -1.73 13.68
N VAL A 176 1.32 -1.95 13.33
CA VAL A 176 2.47 -1.51 14.11
C VAL A 176 3.55 -0.93 13.20
N TRP A 177 4.07 0.19 13.59
CA TRP A 177 5.31 0.74 13.07
C TRP A 177 6.18 1.18 14.25
N GLY A 178 7.26 0.44 14.47
CA GLY A 178 8.16 0.65 15.61
C GLY A 178 9.05 1.89 15.51
N ASN A 179 8.92 2.68 14.44
CA ASN A 179 9.65 3.93 14.32
C ASN A 179 9.19 4.93 15.37
N VAL A 180 10.12 5.28 16.26
CA VAL A 180 9.86 6.17 17.42
C VAL A 180 9.38 7.54 16.97
N ALA A 181 9.96 8.06 15.87
CA ALA A 181 9.78 9.44 15.45
C ALA A 181 8.34 9.77 15.01
N TRP A 182 7.65 8.85 14.34
CA TRP A 182 6.45 9.22 13.61
C TRP A 182 5.16 8.60 14.15
N HIS A 183 5.24 7.46 14.85
CA HIS A 183 4.08 6.61 15.01
C HIS A 183 3.86 6.07 16.42
N ARG A 184 4.74 6.38 17.38
CA ARG A 184 4.55 5.94 18.76
C ARG A 184 3.33 6.60 19.39
N PRO A 185 2.57 5.89 20.20
CA PRO A 185 1.56 6.48 21.07
C PRO A 185 2.26 7.21 22.23
N THR A 186 2.24 8.53 22.20
CA THR A 186 2.97 9.39 23.15
C THR A 186 2.44 9.28 24.58
N TRP A 187 1.16 9.04 24.72
CA TRP A 187 0.46 9.00 25.99
C TRP A 187 0.80 7.77 26.85
N ILE A 188 1.41 6.71 26.32
CA ILE A 188 1.79 5.53 27.12
C ILE A 188 2.89 5.91 28.10
N TRP A 189 3.96 6.57 27.65
CA TRP A 189 5.02 7.04 28.54
C TRP A 189 4.51 8.10 29.51
N ASP A 190 3.82 9.11 29.00
CA ASP A 190 3.41 10.25 29.80
C ASP A 190 2.36 9.87 30.87
N GLY A 191 1.38 9.04 30.50
CA GLY A 191 0.24 8.70 31.35
C GLY A 191 0.31 7.35 32.06
N PHE A 192 1.15 6.41 31.57
CA PHE A 192 1.15 5.02 32.05
C PHE A 192 2.52 4.51 32.51
N CYS A 193 3.54 5.38 32.58
CA CYS A 193 4.79 5.12 33.27
C CYS A 193 4.75 5.84 34.63
N PRO A 194 4.90 5.13 35.76
CA PRO A 194 4.92 5.78 37.08
C PRO A 194 6.07 6.77 37.21
N GLU A 195 5.84 7.89 37.89
CA GLU A 195 6.87 8.91 38.11
C GLU A 195 8.10 8.37 38.88
N ALA A 196 7.90 7.36 39.73
CA ALA A 196 9.01 6.69 40.40
C ALA A 196 9.92 5.95 39.44
N GLU A 197 9.34 5.25 38.42
CA GLU A 197 10.11 4.56 37.38
C GLU A 197 10.83 5.56 36.48
N LYS A 198 10.15 6.65 36.09
CA LYS A 198 10.77 7.73 35.29
C LYS A 198 11.99 8.31 35.99
N ARG A 199 11.86 8.62 37.29
CA ARG A 199 12.98 9.13 38.11
C ARG A 199 14.10 8.11 38.25
N ALA A 200 13.78 6.85 38.52
CA ALA A 200 14.78 5.79 38.62
C ALA A 200 15.60 5.64 37.34
N LEU A 201 14.96 5.74 36.18
CA LEU A 201 15.65 5.70 34.87
C LEU A 201 16.52 6.95 34.67
N GLU A 202 16.02 8.14 35.03
CA GLU A 202 16.76 9.41 34.97
C GLU A 202 17.96 9.40 35.92
N GLU A 203 17.78 8.97 37.16
CA GLU A 203 18.87 8.85 38.14
C GLU A 203 19.95 7.85 37.70
N ARG A 204 19.53 6.71 37.09
CA ARG A 204 20.46 5.67 36.67
C ARG A 204 21.28 6.07 35.43
N THR A 205 20.71 6.89 34.54
CA THR A 205 21.31 7.21 33.23
C THR A 205 21.74 8.66 33.08
N GLY A 206 21.28 9.55 33.93
CA GLY A 206 21.43 11.00 33.78
C GLY A 206 20.62 11.57 32.59
N VAL A 207 19.68 10.80 32.04
CA VAL A 207 18.93 11.19 30.84
C VAL A 207 17.44 11.35 31.19
N LYS A 208 16.93 12.56 31.00
CA LYS A 208 15.49 12.84 31.08
C LYS A 208 14.85 12.75 29.72
N LEU A 209 13.80 11.95 29.61
CA LEU A 209 13.00 11.90 28.39
C LEU A 209 12.14 13.17 28.28
N PRO A 210 12.09 13.82 27.10
CA PRO A 210 11.25 14.99 26.92
C PRO A 210 9.77 14.61 26.98
N VAL A 211 8.92 15.57 27.39
CA VAL A 211 7.47 15.38 27.34
C VAL A 211 7.03 15.24 25.89
N ALA A 212 6.26 14.19 25.62
CA ALA A 212 5.77 13.93 24.30
C ALA A 212 4.52 14.78 24.02
N ASN A 213 4.66 15.83 23.24
CA ASN A 213 3.53 16.68 22.89
C ASN A 213 2.74 16.09 21.72
N TRP A 214 1.71 15.29 22.01
CA TRP A 214 0.82 14.72 21.01
C TRP A 214 0.00 15.79 20.22
N ARG A 215 -0.09 17.03 20.73
CA ARG A 215 -0.81 18.15 20.07
C ARG A 215 -0.04 18.75 18.93
N ILE A 216 1.25 18.46 18.82
CA ILE A 216 2.05 18.92 17.67
C ILE A 216 1.54 18.18 16.42
N PRO A 217 1.13 18.89 15.37
CA PRO A 217 0.63 18.27 14.14
C PRO A 217 1.68 17.34 13.51
N VAL A 218 1.22 16.20 13.02
CA VAL A 218 2.10 15.22 12.37
C VAL A 218 2.73 15.85 11.13
N GLY A 219 4.06 15.76 11.06
CA GLY A 219 4.83 16.22 9.91
C GLY A 219 5.30 17.67 9.98
N THR A 220 4.97 18.41 11.02
CA THR A 220 5.54 19.73 11.24
C THR A 220 6.99 19.65 11.70
N LYS A 221 7.74 20.75 11.51
CA LYS A 221 9.12 20.85 12.00
C LYS A 221 9.18 20.61 13.52
N ASP A 222 8.23 21.16 14.27
CA ASP A 222 8.18 21.02 15.73
C ASP A 222 7.99 19.56 16.14
N MET A 223 7.18 18.78 15.40
CA MET A 223 7.07 17.35 15.63
C MET A 223 8.39 16.63 15.35
N VAL A 224 9.02 16.93 14.23
CA VAL A 224 10.31 16.32 13.86
C VAL A 224 11.36 16.62 14.91
N ASP A 225 11.43 17.85 15.40
CA ASP A 225 12.40 18.25 16.42
C ASP A 225 12.11 17.55 17.76
N ASN A 226 10.87 17.52 18.21
CA ASN A 226 10.47 16.80 19.43
C ASN A 226 10.78 15.30 19.36
N GLU A 227 10.53 14.67 18.21
CA GLU A 227 10.82 13.25 18.01
C GLU A 227 12.34 12.97 17.90
N ARG A 228 13.12 13.91 17.36
CA ARG A 228 14.58 13.83 17.37
C ARG A 228 15.15 13.93 18.78
N GLU A 229 14.64 14.84 19.58
CA GLU A 229 15.02 14.95 20.99
C GLU A 229 14.71 13.66 21.76
N TRP A 230 13.52 13.09 21.53
CA TRP A 230 13.09 11.84 22.14
C TRP A 230 14.01 10.68 21.71
N SER A 231 14.26 10.56 20.42
CA SER A 231 15.13 9.53 19.86
C SER A 231 16.57 9.67 20.35
N ALA A 232 17.08 10.89 20.45
CA ALA A 232 18.42 11.15 20.98
C ALA A 232 18.53 10.81 22.48
N ALA A 233 17.49 11.09 23.27
CA ALA A 233 17.45 10.73 24.66
C ALA A 233 17.41 9.21 24.86
N TRP A 234 16.53 8.50 24.14
CA TRP A 234 16.52 7.03 24.13
C TRP A 234 17.85 6.43 23.70
N LYS A 235 18.49 7.01 22.69
CA LYS A 235 19.81 6.56 22.27
C LYS A 235 20.81 6.58 23.43
N LYS A 236 20.87 7.67 24.18
CA LYS A 236 21.76 7.79 25.32
C LYS A 236 21.47 6.76 26.42
N ILE A 237 20.21 6.36 26.59
CA ILE A 237 19.80 5.31 27.52
C ILE A 237 20.29 3.95 27.04
N PHE A 238 20.03 3.61 25.76
CA PHE A 238 20.46 2.34 25.17
C PHE A 238 22.00 2.21 25.05
N ASP A 239 22.71 3.32 24.94
CA ASP A 239 24.19 3.29 24.95
C ASP A 239 24.74 2.90 26.35
N GLN A 240 23.95 3.02 27.41
CA GLN A 240 24.35 2.75 28.80
C GLN A 240 23.76 1.45 29.37
N LEU A 241 22.58 1.06 28.95
CA LEU A 241 21.78 -0.03 29.54
C LEU A 241 21.33 -1.01 28.45
N SER A 242 21.27 -2.29 28.81
CA SER A 242 20.58 -3.28 27.98
C SER A 242 19.06 -3.13 28.07
N GLU A 243 18.34 -3.77 27.13
CA GLU A 243 16.88 -3.79 27.13
C GLU A 243 16.32 -4.41 28.43
N GLU A 244 16.96 -5.45 28.92
CA GLU A 244 16.60 -6.13 30.16
C GLU A 244 16.80 -5.23 31.39
N GLU A 245 17.90 -4.48 31.43
CA GLU A 245 18.15 -3.50 32.50
C GLU A 245 17.12 -2.37 32.48
N ILE A 246 16.79 -1.86 31.30
CA ILE A 246 15.74 -0.84 31.13
C ILE A 246 14.39 -1.40 31.59
N ALA A 247 14.02 -2.60 31.15
CA ALA A 247 12.76 -3.24 31.52
C ALA A 247 12.67 -3.50 33.05
N ALA A 248 13.80 -3.79 33.71
CA ALA A 248 13.86 -3.94 35.16
C ALA A 248 13.67 -2.62 35.91
N ILE A 249 14.07 -1.48 35.32
CA ILE A 249 13.91 -0.14 35.91
C ILE A 249 12.49 0.41 35.69
N VAL A 250 11.90 0.15 34.52
CA VAL A 250 10.55 0.65 34.15
C VAL A 250 9.55 -0.49 33.84
N PRO A 251 9.36 -1.45 34.80
CA PRO A 251 8.58 -2.66 34.52
C PRO A 251 7.10 -2.36 34.28
N THR A 252 6.53 -1.35 34.93
CA THR A 252 5.14 -0.96 34.75
C THR A 252 4.93 -0.34 33.36
N PHE A 253 5.87 0.47 32.89
CA PHE A 253 5.83 1.01 31.54
C PHE A 253 5.86 -0.11 30.49
N VAL A 254 6.79 -1.05 30.60
CA VAL A 254 6.91 -2.18 29.66
C VAL A 254 5.62 -3.01 29.64
N LYS A 255 5.05 -3.32 30.83
CA LYS A 255 3.78 -4.04 30.95
C LYS A 255 2.62 -3.30 30.30
N ASN A 256 2.53 -1.98 30.52
CA ASN A 256 1.48 -1.15 29.94
C ASN A 256 1.64 -1.03 28.42
N TYR A 257 2.89 -0.95 27.92
CA TYR A 257 3.14 -0.93 26.50
C TYR A 257 2.65 -2.21 25.84
N ASP A 258 2.99 -3.37 26.41
CA ASP A 258 2.57 -4.69 25.95
C ASP A 258 1.03 -4.82 25.94
N PHE A 259 0.39 -4.37 27.02
CA PHE A 259 -1.07 -4.35 27.12
C PHE A 259 -1.74 -3.49 26.03
N PHE A 260 -1.28 -2.26 25.82
CA PHE A 260 -1.86 -1.37 24.83
C PHE A 260 -1.56 -1.80 23.41
N TYR A 261 -0.43 -2.46 23.18
CA TYR A 261 -0.08 -3.02 21.90
C TYR A 261 -1.03 -4.17 21.52
N GLU A 262 -1.24 -5.14 22.41
CA GLU A 262 -2.22 -6.22 22.21
C GLU A 262 -3.64 -5.67 22.07
N LYS A 263 -4.04 -4.74 22.95
CA LYS A 263 -5.35 -4.09 22.93
C LYS A 263 -5.62 -3.43 21.57
N ARG A 264 -4.66 -2.68 21.04
CA ARG A 264 -4.79 -2.05 19.73
C ARG A 264 -5.11 -3.05 18.63
N ILE A 265 -4.34 -4.13 18.53
CA ILE A 265 -4.53 -5.14 17.50
C ILE A 265 -5.91 -5.82 17.67
N ARG A 266 -6.29 -6.13 18.90
CA ARG A 266 -7.60 -6.71 19.21
C ARG A 266 -8.75 -5.78 18.81
N ASP A 267 -8.74 -4.52 19.25
CA ASP A 267 -9.81 -3.56 18.98
C ASP A 267 -9.99 -3.30 17.48
N ILE A 268 -8.89 -3.22 16.73
CA ILE A 268 -8.89 -3.11 15.26
C ILE A 268 -9.48 -4.39 14.64
N ALA A 269 -9.06 -5.56 15.11
CA ALA A 269 -9.55 -6.85 14.60
C ALA A 269 -11.04 -7.05 14.89
N GLU A 270 -11.52 -6.69 16.06
CA GLU A 270 -12.94 -6.76 16.43
C GLU A 270 -13.81 -5.88 15.51
N ARG A 271 -13.34 -4.68 15.13
CA ARG A 271 -14.09 -3.77 14.28
C ARG A 271 -13.95 -4.06 12.79
N TYR A 272 -12.76 -4.43 12.33
CA TYR A 272 -12.42 -4.48 10.91
C TYR A 272 -12.02 -5.86 10.39
N GLY A 273 -11.91 -6.87 11.24
CA GLY A 273 -11.41 -8.19 10.84
C GLY A 273 -12.16 -8.82 9.66
N SER A 274 -13.48 -8.61 9.57
CA SER A 274 -14.31 -9.08 8.43
C SER A 274 -14.46 -8.05 7.29
N ARG A 275 -13.88 -6.86 7.44
CA ARG A 275 -14.07 -5.73 6.53
C ARG A 275 -12.82 -5.37 5.73
N VAL A 276 -11.65 -5.75 6.22
CA VAL A 276 -10.33 -5.46 5.65
C VAL A 276 -9.67 -6.77 5.24
N ASP A 277 -9.20 -6.83 4.00
CA ASP A 277 -8.76 -8.07 3.36
C ASP A 277 -7.29 -8.43 3.67
N SER A 278 -6.48 -7.45 4.05
CA SER A 278 -5.06 -7.65 4.38
C SER A 278 -4.53 -6.53 5.27
N TRP A 279 -3.45 -6.82 6.01
CA TRP A 279 -2.85 -5.91 6.99
C TRP A 279 -1.33 -5.93 6.89
N ASP A 280 -0.72 -4.76 6.83
CA ASP A 280 0.68 -4.63 7.24
C ASP A 280 0.72 -4.76 8.76
N VAL A 281 1.06 -5.96 9.24
CA VAL A 281 1.11 -6.24 10.69
C VAL A 281 2.23 -5.43 11.31
N VAL A 282 3.40 -5.49 10.70
CA VAL A 282 4.58 -4.71 11.11
C VAL A 282 5.17 -4.01 9.89
N ASN A 283 5.46 -2.73 10.04
CA ASN A 283 6.07 -1.90 9.01
C ASN A 283 7.52 -1.56 9.36
N GLU A 284 8.44 -1.72 8.39
CA GLU A 284 9.83 -1.25 8.44
C GLU A 284 10.65 -1.77 9.64
N SER A 285 10.56 -3.05 9.91
CA SER A 285 11.21 -3.69 11.06
C SER A 285 12.48 -4.48 10.72
N ALA A 286 12.88 -4.57 9.45
CA ALA A 286 14.04 -5.36 9.05
C ALA A 286 15.34 -4.91 9.71
N ALA A 287 15.51 -3.61 9.94
CA ALA A 287 16.67 -3.08 10.65
C ALA A 287 16.68 -3.49 12.13
N ASP A 288 15.51 -3.45 12.79
CA ASP A 288 15.38 -3.87 14.19
C ASP A 288 15.63 -5.37 14.33
N TYR A 289 15.06 -6.19 13.45
CA TYR A 289 15.29 -7.62 13.38
C TYR A 289 16.79 -7.95 13.25
N HIS A 290 17.48 -7.27 12.34
CA HIS A 290 18.91 -7.46 12.12
C HIS A 290 19.73 -7.20 13.41
N LEU A 291 19.34 -6.20 14.17
CA LEU A 291 19.99 -5.85 15.44
C LEU A 291 19.73 -6.90 16.53
N HIS A 292 18.54 -7.48 16.60
CA HIS A 292 18.20 -8.54 17.55
C HIS A 292 18.92 -9.87 17.30
N GLN A 293 19.43 -10.10 16.08
CA GLN A 293 20.18 -11.32 15.74
C GLN A 293 21.67 -11.27 16.14
N GLY A 294 22.07 -10.38 17.07
CA GLY A 294 23.42 -10.30 17.61
C GLY A 294 24.43 -9.54 16.71
N GLU A 295 23.98 -8.97 15.62
CA GLU A 295 24.83 -8.19 14.72
C GLU A 295 24.97 -6.71 15.12
N ARG A 296 24.46 -6.34 16.29
CA ARG A 296 24.54 -4.97 16.85
C ARG A 296 25.97 -4.45 16.90
N ALA A 297 26.88 -5.31 17.32
CA ALA A 297 28.29 -4.95 17.47
C ALA A 297 29.00 -4.66 16.14
N VAL A 298 28.47 -5.19 15.02
CA VAL A 298 29.13 -5.10 13.71
C VAL A 298 28.83 -3.78 13.01
N ARG A 299 27.73 -3.12 13.35
CA ARG A 299 27.27 -1.93 12.61
C ARG A 299 27.13 -0.64 13.43
N GLY A 300 27.28 -0.69 14.73
CA GLY A 300 27.13 0.51 15.58
C GLY A 300 25.77 1.21 15.44
N VAL A 301 24.77 0.53 14.83
CA VAL A 301 23.42 1.06 14.66
C VAL A 301 22.59 0.57 15.84
N PRO A 302 22.21 1.45 16.74
CA PRO A 302 21.43 1.06 17.90
C PRO A 302 20.01 0.65 17.52
N CYS A 303 19.38 -0.23 18.29
CA CYS A 303 17.96 -0.59 18.27
C CYS A 303 17.00 0.58 18.54
N GLN A 304 17.44 1.78 18.34
CA GLN A 304 16.79 3.00 18.79
C GLN A 304 15.59 3.42 17.97
N LYS A 305 15.37 2.75 16.85
CA LYS A 305 14.26 3.10 15.97
C LYS A 305 12.93 2.61 16.49
N SER A 306 12.92 1.68 17.43
CA SER A 306 11.68 1.13 17.97
C SER A 306 11.62 1.20 19.48
N VAL A 307 10.60 1.87 20.01
CA VAL A 307 10.24 1.80 21.43
C VAL A 307 9.78 0.39 21.85
N TYR A 308 9.39 -0.44 20.90
CA TYR A 308 8.97 -1.82 21.14
C TYR A 308 10.15 -2.75 21.45
N GLY A 309 11.37 -2.34 21.15
CA GLY A 309 12.58 -3.02 21.60
C GLY A 309 12.80 -3.00 23.11
N LEU A 310 12.05 -2.16 23.84
CA LEU A 310 11.97 -2.18 25.31
C LEU A 310 11.20 -3.37 25.86
N MET A 311 10.38 -4.03 25.03
CA MET A 311 9.62 -5.19 25.47
C MET A 311 10.49 -6.44 25.47
N PRO A 312 10.37 -7.31 26.49
CA PRO A 312 11.01 -8.61 26.45
C PRO A 312 10.59 -9.39 25.19
N GLY A 313 11.56 -9.75 24.40
CA GLY A 313 11.35 -10.39 23.11
C GLY A 313 11.11 -9.41 21.96
N ASP A 314 11.16 -9.94 20.75
CA ASP A 314 10.97 -9.15 19.55
C ASP A 314 9.50 -8.74 19.39
N TYR A 315 9.23 -7.46 19.27
CA TYR A 315 7.89 -6.92 19.09
C TYR A 315 7.23 -7.41 17.78
N THR A 316 8.02 -7.78 16.78
CA THR A 316 7.50 -8.29 15.52
C THR A 316 6.80 -9.64 15.70
N TYR A 317 7.36 -10.55 16.52
CA TYR A 317 6.70 -11.81 16.86
C TYR A 317 5.38 -11.58 17.61
N LYS A 318 5.37 -10.66 18.57
CA LYS A 318 4.16 -10.29 19.31
C LYS A 318 3.07 -9.77 18.39
N GLY A 319 3.42 -8.85 17.49
CA GLY A 319 2.49 -8.29 16.52
C GLY A 319 1.84 -9.37 15.65
N PHE A 320 2.64 -10.27 15.07
CA PHE A 320 2.12 -11.37 14.25
C PHE A 320 1.31 -12.40 15.06
N ARG A 321 1.73 -12.75 16.28
CA ARG A 321 0.98 -13.68 17.14
C ARG A 321 -0.37 -13.12 17.54
N TRP A 322 -0.47 -11.82 17.89
CA TRP A 322 -1.74 -11.18 18.19
C TRP A 322 -2.60 -10.99 16.94
N ALA A 323 -2.00 -10.59 15.82
CA ALA A 323 -2.73 -10.47 14.57
C ALA A 323 -3.36 -11.81 14.15
N GLN A 324 -2.61 -12.92 14.21
CA GLN A 324 -3.16 -14.25 13.87
C GLN A 324 -4.15 -14.79 14.92
N LYS A 325 -4.09 -14.31 16.16
CA LYS A 325 -5.04 -14.66 17.23
C LYS A 325 -6.40 -13.98 17.03
N TYR A 326 -6.40 -12.71 16.60
CA TYR A 326 -7.60 -11.89 16.58
C TYR A 326 -8.19 -11.68 15.17
N LEU A 327 -7.37 -11.65 14.13
CA LEU A 327 -7.84 -11.47 12.75
C LEU A 327 -8.29 -12.80 12.14
N PRO A 328 -9.31 -12.79 11.26
CA PRO A 328 -9.78 -14.01 10.59
C PRO A 328 -8.69 -14.61 9.67
N THR A 329 -8.76 -15.91 9.44
CA THR A 329 -7.82 -16.61 8.56
C THR A 329 -7.89 -16.17 7.10
N THR A 330 -8.99 -15.52 6.71
CA THR A 330 -9.19 -14.94 5.37
C THR A 330 -8.45 -13.62 5.16
N ALA A 331 -8.11 -12.89 6.23
CA ALA A 331 -7.32 -11.68 6.13
C ALA A 331 -5.83 -12.04 5.99
N TRP A 332 -5.14 -11.45 5.02
CA TRP A 332 -3.71 -11.67 4.84
C TRP A 332 -2.89 -10.83 5.81
N LEU A 333 -1.85 -11.43 6.36
CA LEU A 333 -0.91 -10.81 7.28
C LEU A 333 0.40 -10.54 6.56
N ASN A 334 0.73 -9.27 6.37
CA ASN A 334 1.90 -8.84 5.63
C ASN A 334 3.00 -8.35 6.58
N LEU A 335 4.24 -8.63 6.22
CA LEU A 335 5.43 -7.94 6.71
C LEU A 335 5.85 -6.95 5.62
N ASN A 336 5.96 -5.66 5.92
CA ASN A 336 6.23 -4.60 4.94
C ASN A 336 7.53 -3.86 5.26
N ASP A 337 8.39 -3.65 4.23
CA ASP A 337 9.65 -2.93 4.40
C ASP A 337 10.18 -2.34 3.08
N TYR A 338 10.97 -1.26 3.18
CA TYR A 338 11.75 -0.72 2.07
C TYR A 338 13.10 -1.42 1.92
N ASN A 339 13.56 -2.09 2.97
CA ASN A 339 14.86 -2.71 3.01
C ASN A 339 14.86 -4.05 2.28
N MET A 340 15.56 -4.10 1.15
CA MET A 340 15.66 -5.28 0.31
C MET A 340 16.93 -6.10 0.54
N ALA A 341 17.69 -5.78 1.61
CA ALA A 341 18.85 -6.56 1.99
C ALA A 341 18.46 -7.98 2.45
N PRO A 342 19.41 -8.94 2.44
CA PRO A 342 19.13 -10.33 2.79
C PRO A 342 18.41 -10.54 4.13
N PHE A 343 18.54 -9.65 5.09
CA PHE A 343 17.89 -9.80 6.38
C PHE A 343 16.37 -9.58 6.35
N PHE A 344 15.80 -8.89 5.35
CA PHE A 344 14.35 -8.77 5.24
C PHE A 344 13.67 -10.12 4.91
N PHE A 345 14.15 -10.85 3.90
CA PHE A 345 13.59 -12.18 3.64
C PHE A 345 13.92 -13.18 4.75
N LYS A 346 15.08 -13.04 5.42
CA LYS A 346 15.43 -13.85 6.60
C LYS A 346 14.46 -13.61 7.75
N GLN A 347 14.08 -12.35 8.00
CA GLN A 347 13.06 -12.02 9.00
C GLN A 347 11.71 -12.67 8.67
N ALA A 348 11.24 -12.56 7.43
CA ALA A 348 9.99 -13.18 7.01
C ALA A 348 10.01 -14.70 7.19
N LYS A 349 11.16 -15.34 6.86
CA LYS A 349 11.35 -16.76 7.05
C LYS A 349 11.41 -17.13 8.52
N ASP A 350 12.16 -16.41 9.33
CA ASP A 350 12.33 -16.66 10.76
C ASP A 350 11.00 -16.53 11.53
N LEU A 351 10.20 -15.48 11.24
CA LEU A 351 8.84 -15.35 11.76
C LEU A 351 7.99 -16.58 11.42
N THR A 352 8.07 -17.08 10.19
CA THR A 352 7.32 -18.26 9.74
C THR A 352 7.82 -19.54 10.44
N ASP A 353 9.12 -19.73 10.53
CA ASP A 353 9.73 -20.89 11.17
C ASP A 353 9.40 -20.95 12.68
N ASN A 354 9.15 -19.80 13.30
CA ASN A 354 8.73 -19.67 14.69
C ASN A 354 7.20 -19.61 14.89
N GLY A 355 6.43 -20.05 13.90
CA GLY A 355 4.97 -20.25 14.01
C GLY A 355 4.14 -18.98 13.82
N CYS A 356 4.72 -17.88 13.33
CA CYS A 356 3.98 -16.70 12.93
C CYS A 356 3.43 -16.87 11.51
N ARG A 357 2.17 -16.49 11.30
CA ARG A 357 1.55 -16.48 9.98
C ARG A 357 1.98 -15.23 9.22
N VAL A 358 2.92 -15.36 8.30
CA VAL A 358 3.27 -14.33 7.32
C VAL A 358 2.73 -14.78 5.97
N ASP A 359 1.71 -14.11 5.45
CA ASP A 359 1.05 -14.49 4.20
C ASP A 359 1.68 -13.81 2.98
N VAL A 360 2.14 -12.57 3.13
CA VAL A 360 2.72 -11.75 2.06
C VAL A 360 3.92 -10.97 2.58
N VAL A 361 4.93 -10.77 1.73
CA VAL A 361 6.00 -9.80 1.97
C VAL A 361 5.73 -8.54 1.16
N GLY A 362 5.59 -7.41 1.86
CA GLY A 362 5.43 -6.09 1.28
C GLY A 362 6.78 -5.47 0.94
N SER A 363 6.90 -4.84 -0.21
CA SER A 363 8.11 -4.16 -0.65
C SER A 363 7.78 -2.73 -1.05
N GLN A 364 8.55 -1.77 -0.54
CA GLN A 364 8.42 -0.38 -0.93
C GLN A 364 9.48 0.00 -1.98
N MET A 365 9.12 0.88 -2.90
CA MET A 365 10.04 1.49 -3.84
C MET A 365 9.68 2.97 -4.02
N HIS A 366 10.50 3.83 -3.46
CA HIS A 366 10.30 5.27 -3.52
C HIS A 366 11.43 5.94 -4.30
N LEU A 367 11.07 6.51 -5.44
CA LEU A 367 11.90 7.39 -6.23
C LEU A 367 11.51 8.83 -5.88
N PHE A 368 12.04 9.33 -4.74
CA PHE A 368 11.64 10.62 -4.18
C PHE A 368 12.36 11.81 -4.83
N ASP A 369 13.64 11.64 -5.19
CA ASP A 369 14.43 12.73 -5.75
C ASP A 369 14.13 12.92 -7.24
N PRO A 370 13.64 14.11 -7.67
CA PRO A 370 13.46 14.42 -9.09
C PRO A 370 14.73 14.26 -9.93
N ALA A 371 15.92 14.47 -9.32
CA ALA A 371 17.19 14.30 -10.01
C ALA A 371 17.47 12.84 -10.39
N GLU A 372 16.99 11.87 -9.60
CA GLU A 372 17.10 10.45 -9.96
C GLU A 372 16.29 10.13 -11.22
N SER A 373 15.10 10.72 -11.39
CA SER A 373 14.31 10.55 -12.62
C SER A 373 15.02 11.14 -13.84
N VAL A 374 15.75 12.26 -13.67
CA VAL A 374 16.62 12.81 -14.72
C VAL A 374 17.75 11.85 -15.06
N ASN A 375 18.41 11.27 -14.06
CA ASN A 375 19.49 10.31 -14.25
C ASN A 375 18.98 9.04 -14.94
N ILE A 376 17.81 8.54 -14.53
CA ILE A 376 17.16 7.41 -15.22
C ILE A 376 16.90 7.74 -16.69
N ALA A 377 16.36 8.93 -16.99
CA ALA A 377 16.10 9.36 -18.38
C ALA A 377 17.37 9.44 -19.22
N ARG A 378 18.53 9.70 -18.60
CA ARG A 378 19.86 9.67 -19.24
C ARG A 378 20.45 8.26 -19.38
N GLY A 379 19.81 7.22 -18.84
CA GLY A 379 20.34 5.86 -18.75
C GLY A 379 21.43 5.70 -17.68
N GLU A 380 21.43 6.56 -16.68
CA GLU A 380 22.40 6.64 -15.57
C GLU A 380 21.74 6.34 -14.21
N GLY A 381 20.50 5.88 -14.21
CA GLY A 381 19.76 5.53 -13.02
C GLY A 381 20.36 4.33 -12.28
N PRO A 382 19.92 4.12 -11.00
CA PRO A 382 20.45 3.08 -10.14
C PRO A 382 20.19 1.68 -10.72
N GLU A 383 21.14 0.77 -10.49
CA GLU A 383 21.08 -0.59 -11.05
C GLU A 383 19.82 -1.36 -10.64
N HIS A 384 19.35 -1.19 -9.41
CA HIS A 384 18.17 -1.90 -8.90
C HIS A 384 16.84 -1.49 -9.59
N LEU A 385 16.84 -0.42 -10.38
CA LEU A 385 15.71 0.02 -11.22
C LEU A 385 15.91 -0.31 -12.70
N ARG A 386 16.99 -0.99 -13.07
CA ARG A 386 17.18 -1.56 -14.41
C ARG A 386 16.55 -2.95 -14.48
N PRO A 387 16.24 -3.48 -15.66
CA PRO A 387 15.56 -4.77 -15.81
C PRO A 387 16.20 -5.92 -15.00
N GLU A 388 17.52 -6.06 -15.10
CA GLU A 388 18.27 -7.10 -14.39
C GLU A 388 18.25 -6.88 -12.87
N GLY A 389 18.38 -5.63 -12.42
CA GLY A 389 18.33 -5.27 -11.00
C GLY A 389 16.95 -5.49 -10.39
N VAL A 390 15.88 -5.17 -11.15
CA VAL A 390 14.50 -5.50 -10.77
C VAL A 390 14.35 -7.01 -10.62
N ALA A 391 14.79 -7.79 -11.60
CA ALA A 391 14.72 -9.25 -11.54
C ALA A 391 15.48 -9.82 -10.34
N ALA A 392 16.72 -9.39 -10.12
CA ALA A 392 17.56 -9.85 -9.00
C ALA A 392 16.95 -9.51 -7.64
N ARG A 393 16.39 -8.29 -7.51
CA ARG A 393 15.71 -7.84 -6.28
C ARG A 393 14.55 -8.76 -5.90
N PHE A 394 13.67 -9.06 -6.87
CA PHE A 394 12.49 -9.89 -6.58
C PHE A 394 12.80 -11.38 -6.54
N GLU A 395 13.85 -11.86 -7.21
CA GLU A 395 14.38 -13.20 -6.99
C GLU A 395 14.87 -13.38 -5.54
N LEU A 396 15.60 -12.38 -5.01
CA LEU A 396 16.03 -12.41 -3.61
C LEU A 396 14.83 -12.43 -2.67
N LEU A 397 13.84 -11.57 -2.86
CA LEU A 397 12.67 -11.50 -1.99
C LEU A 397 11.80 -12.77 -2.10
N SER A 398 11.77 -13.40 -3.26
CA SER A 398 11.07 -14.67 -3.51
C SER A 398 11.59 -15.84 -2.65
N LYS A 399 12.81 -15.71 -2.10
CA LYS A 399 13.39 -16.69 -1.16
C LYS A 399 12.62 -16.77 0.17
N ALA A 400 11.82 -15.76 0.49
CA ALA A 400 10.87 -15.82 1.61
C ALA A 400 9.75 -16.88 1.39
N GLY A 401 9.58 -17.38 0.17
CA GLY A 401 8.56 -18.38 -0.16
C GLY A 401 7.12 -17.84 -0.21
N LYS A 402 6.94 -16.53 -0.14
CA LYS A 402 5.64 -15.85 -0.04
C LYS A 402 5.30 -15.06 -1.30
N PRO A 403 4.01 -14.80 -1.57
CA PRO A 403 3.61 -13.75 -2.50
C PRO A 403 4.24 -12.40 -2.13
N ILE A 404 4.46 -11.56 -3.14
CA ILE A 404 5.08 -10.24 -2.98
C ILE A 404 4.03 -9.18 -3.33
N HIS A 405 3.92 -8.15 -2.52
CA HIS A 405 3.15 -6.95 -2.80
C HIS A 405 4.11 -5.75 -2.87
N LEU A 406 4.22 -5.11 -4.02
CA LEU A 406 4.82 -3.77 -4.10
C LEU A 406 3.83 -2.78 -3.47
N SER A 407 3.95 -2.64 -2.15
CA SER A 407 2.97 -2.01 -1.28
C SER A 407 2.97 -0.49 -1.35
N GLU A 408 4.11 0.10 -1.77
CA GLU A 408 4.29 1.55 -1.80
C GLU A 408 5.23 1.93 -2.93
N ILE A 409 4.68 2.60 -3.96
CA ILE A 409 5.45 3.06 -5.11
C ILE A 409 5.34 4.58 -5.25
N THR A 410 6.48 5.24 -5.28
CA THR A 410 6.57 6.65 -5.67
C THR A 410 7.51 6.80 -6.86
N ILE A 411 7.07 7.47 -7.90
CA ILE A 411 7.91 7.86 -9.04
C ILE A 411 7.69 9.36 -9.27
N THR A 412 8.71 10.14 -8.99
CA THR A 412 8.65 11.61 -9.07
C THR A 412 8.96 12.08 -10.50
N ALA A 413 8.17 13.02 -11.02
CA ALA A 413 8.51 13.69 -12.27
C ALA A 413 9.75 14.58 -12.07
N PRO A 414 10.62 14.75 -13.08
CA PRO A 414 11.70 15.73 -13.03
C PRO A 414 11.21 17.17 -12.75
N ASP A 415 10.10 17.51 -13.37
CA ASP A 415 9.37 18.77 -13.22
C ASP A 415 7.93 18.61 -13.73
N ASN A 416 7.10 19.66 -13.63
CA ASN A 416 5.72 19.65 -14.10
C ASN A 416 5.53 20.03 -15.58
N SER A 417 6.60 20.17 -16.35
CA SER A 417 6.51 20.37 -17.80
C SER A 417 5.94 19.14 -18.51
N PRO A 418 5.38 19.26 -19.72
CA PRO A 418 4.96 18.11 -20.51
C PRO A 418 6.09 17.08 -20.71
N ARG A 419 7.34 17.55 -20.85
CA ARG A 419 8.52 16.68 -20.96
C ARG A 419 8.76 15.93 -19.65
N GLY A 420 8.76 16.61 -18.49
CA GLY A 420 8.97 15.97 -17.19
C GLY A 420 7.87 14.97 -16.85
N GLN A 421 6.62 15.26 -17.15
CA GLN A 421 5.50 14.34 -17.00
C GLN A 421 5.63 13.12 -17.92
N MET A 422 6.13 13.28 -19.15
CA MET A 422 6.38 12.15 -20.06
C MET A 422 7.52 11.26 -19.55
N VAL A 423 8.59 11.83 -18.99
CA VAL A 423 9.67 11.07 -18.34
C VAL A 423 9.10 10.22 -17.20
N GLN A 424 8.28 10.81 -16.29
CA GLN A 424 7.60 10.07 -15.21
C GLN A 424 6.78 8.90 -15.77
N ALA A 425 6.00 9.16 -16.82
CA ALA A 425 5.12 8.16 -17.43
C ALA A 425 5.89 7.00 -18.05
N ILE A 426 7.01 7.25 -18.72
CA ILE A 426 7.86 6.21 -19.34
C ILE A 426 8.54 5.37 -18.26
N ILE A 427 9.11 5.99 -17.23
CA ILE A 427 9.71 5.27 -16.10
C ILE A 427 8.68 4.38 -15.44
N MET A 428 7.51 4.94 -15.11
CA MET A 428 6.40 4.20 -14.50
C MET A 428 5.97 3.02 -15.39
N ARG A 429 5.71 3.24 -16.69
CA ARG A 429 5.25 2.19 -17.59
C ARG A 429 6.24 1.02 -17.65
N ASN A 430 7.52 1.30 -17.84
CA ASN A 430 8.54 0.25 -17.94
C ASN A 430 8.70 -0.52 -16.62
N LEU A 431 8.73 0.16 -15.49
CA LEU A 431 8.83 -0.48 -14.19
C LEU A 431 7.57 -1.30 -13.86
N TYR A 432 6.36 -0.77 -14.11
CA TYR A 432 5.12 -1.52 -13.91
C TYR A 432 5.07 -2.80 -14.73
N ARG A 433 5.52 -2.75 -16.00
CA ARG A 433 5.60 -3.95 -16.85
C ARG A 433 6.59 -4.97 -16.29
N ALA A 434 7.78 -4.52 -15.88
CA ALA A 434 8.79 -5.39 -15.27
C ALA A 434 8.30 -6.00 -13.96
N TRP A 435 7.64 -5.24 -13.10
CA TRP A 435 7.06 -5.73 -11.84
C TRP A 435 5.88 -6.68 -12.06
N PHE A 436 5.01 -6.35 -13.02
CA PHE A 436 3.88 -7.20 -13.38
C PHE A 436 4.34 -8.55 -13.95
N ALA A 437 5.52 -8.61 -14.57
CA ALA A 437 6.13 -9.84 -15.06
C ALA A 437 6.70 -10.76 -13.97
N VAL A 438 6.92 -10.27 -12.73
CA VAL A 438 7.49 -11.07 -11.63
C VAL A 438 6.51 -12.16 -11.19
N GLU A 439 6.93 -13.43 -11.19
CA GLU A 439 6.06 -14.60 -10.92
C GLU A 439 5.24 -14.47 -9.65
N LYS A 440 5.88 -14.15 -8.51
CA LYS A 440 5.24 -14.08 -7.19
C LYS A 440 4.58 -12.73 -6.88
N MET A 441 4.65 -11.76 -7.79
CA MET A 441 4.02 -10.47 -7.56
C MET A 441 2.49 -10.61 -7.54
N SER A 442 1.86 -10.11 -6.49
CA SER A 442 0.41 -10.14 -6.29
C SER A 442 -0.25 -8.78 -6.48
N GLY A 443 0.50 -7.69 -6.34
CA GLY A 443 -0.04 -6.34 -6.47
C GLY A 443 1.02 -5.24 -6.49
N ILE A 444 0.61 -4.08 -6.97
CA ILE A 444 1.42 -2.85 -7.02
C ILE A 444 0.53 -1.70 -6.54
N THR A 445 0.99 -0.93 -5.55
CA THR A 445 0.24 0.18 -4.96
C THR A 445 0.99 1.50 -5.14
N TRP A 446 0.37 2.43 -5.86
CA TRP A 446 0.87 3.79 -6.02
C TRP A 446 0.70 4.59 -4.73
N TRP A 447 1.76 5.32 -4.30
CA TRP A 447 1.72 5.95 -2.98
C TRP A 447 1.04 7.32 -2.98
N ASN A 448 1.48 8.27 -3.76
CA ASN A 448 0.88 9.61 -3.79
C ASN A 448 0.12 9.85 -5.09
N VAL A 449 -1.22 9.80 -5.05
CA VAL A 449 -2.07 9.93 -6.24
C VAL A 449 -2.12 11.38 -6.75
N VAL A 450 -2.07 12.35 -5.84
CA VAL A 450 -2.25 13.78 -6.15
C VAL A 450 -0.98 14.56 -5.79
N ASP A 451 -0.53 15.40 -6.70
CA ASP A 451 0.60 16.29 -6.48
C ASP A 451 0.37 17.16 -5.25
N ASP A 452 1.44 17.46 -4.53
CA ASP A 452 1.45 18.28 -3.31
C ASP A 452 0.54 17.76 -2.17
N CYS A 453 0.14 16.49 -2.23
CA CYS A 453 -0.65 15.81 -1.20
C CYS A 453 0.12 14.70 -0.46
N GLY A 454 1.43 14.62 -0.64
CA GLY A 454 2.31 13.70 0.07
C GLY A 454 2.54 14.08 1.53
N ALA A 455 3.22 13.20 2.28
CA ALA A 455 3.69 13.51 3.62
C ALA A 455 4.80 14.59 3.58
N PRO A 456 5.03 15.30 4.70
CA PRO A 456 6.17 16.21 4.79
C PRO A 456 7.48 15.49 4.46
N GLY A 457 8.29 16.10 3.59
CA GLY A 457 9.52 15.50 3.09
C GLY A 457 9.36 14.61 1.85
N GLU A 458 8.15 14.24 1.48
CA GLU A 458 7.88 13.60 0.20
C GLU A 458 7.79 14.62 -0.95
N PRO A 459 8.12 14.23 -2.20
CA PRO A 459 8.14 15.14 -3.33
C PRO A 459 6.74 15.64 -3.68
N SER A 460 6.66 16.90 -4.12
CA SER A 460 5.38 17.55 -4.47
C SER A 460 4.82 17.13 -5.83
N ILE A 461 5.62 16.50 -6.70
CA ILE A 461 5.28 16.20 -8.10
C ILE A 461 5.33 14.70 -8.43
N SER A 462 4.98 13.86 -7.47
CA SER A 462 4.93 12.39 -7.64
C SER A 462 3.52 11.85 -7.94
N GLY A 463 2.52 12.71 -8.05
CA GLY A 463 1.14 12.31 -8.30
C GLY A 463 0.90 11.81 -9.74
N LEU A 464 -0.22 11.11 -9.89
CA LEU A 464 -0.84 10.82 -11.20
C LEU A 464 -1.73 11.99 -11.66
N PHE A 465 -2.10 12.84 -10.71
CA PHE A 465 -2.91 14.04 -10.91
C PHE A 465 -2.19 15.25 -10.32
N THR A 466 -2.40 16.39 -10.95
CA THR A 466 -2.00 17.68 -10.38
C THR A 466 -2.82 17.98 -9.12
N ARG A 467 -2.39 19.01 -8.35
CA ARG A 467 -3.10 19.41 -7.11
C ARG A 467 -4.57 19.76 -7.33
N ASP A 468 -4.93 20.26 -8.51
CA ASP A 468 -6.29 20.60 -8.94
C ASP A 468 -6.99 19.45 -9.70
N MET A 469 -6.52 18.23 -9.53
CA MET A 469 -7.09 17.00 -10.08
C MET A 469 -7.16 16.95 -11.62
N ARG A 470 -6.23 17.60 -12.33
CA ARG A 470 -6.02 17.34 -13.76
C ARG A 470 -5.14 16.11 -13.95
N PRO A 471 -5.50 15.18 -14.83
CA PRO A 471 -4.68 13.99 -15.07
C PRO A 471 -3.33 14.36 -15.70
N LYS A 472 -2.26 13.76 -15.19
CA LYS A 472 -0.91 13.86 -15.74
C LYS A 472 -0.66 12.74 -16.76
N THR A 473 0.42 12.85 -17.51
CA THR A 473 0.80 11.83 -18.51
C THR A 473 0.92 10.43 -17.91
N ALA A 474 1.41 10.32 -16.67
CA ALA A 474 1.51 9.04 -15.96
C ALA A 474 0.15 8.37 -15.67
N TYR A 475 -0.92 9.16 -15.46
CA TYR A 475 -2.28 8.61 -15.33
C TYR A 475 -2.71 7.90 -16.62
N PHE A 476 -2.53 8.53 -17.78
CA PHE A 476 -2.92 7.93 -19.06
C PHE A 476 -2.10 6.67 -19.36
N ALA A 477 -0.80 6.67 -19.03
CA ALA A 477 0.03 5.49 -19.17
C ALA A 477 -0.40 4.34 -18.26
N MET A 478 -0.82 4.64 -17.02
CA MET A 478 -1.33 3.63 -16.09
C MET A 478 -2.69 3.10 -16.52
N ASP A 479 -3.61 3.97 -16.95
CA ASP A 479 -4.92 3.57 -17.47
C ASP A 479 -4.80 2.65 -18.69
N ASP A 480 -3.87 2.98 -19.60
CA ASP A 480 -3.58 2.15 -20.77
C ASP A 480 -3.11 0.74 -20.36
N LEU A 481 -2.18 0.63 -19.40
CA LEU A 481 -1.73 -0.65 -18.86
C LEU A 481 -2.87 -1.44 -18.22
N VAL A 482 -3.57 -0.84 -17.25
CA VAL A 482 -4.50 -1.54 -16.36
C VAL A 482 -5.83 -1.85 -17.05
N ASN A 483 -6.37 -0.91 -17.82
CA ASN A 483 -7.71 -1.02 -18.39
C ASN A 483 -7.74 -1.45 -19.85
N ARG A 484 -6.58 -1.51 -20.54
CA ARG A 484 -6.50 -1.93 -21.95
C ARG A 484 -5.51 -3.07 -22.14
N GLU A 485 -4.19 -2.84 -21.95
CA GLU A 485 -3.15 -3.84 -22.24
C GLU A 485 -3.30 -5.11 -21.39
N TRP A 486 -3.62 -4.94 -20.11
CA TRP A 486 -3.77 -6.05 -19.15
C TRP A 486 -5.22 -6.43 -18.88
N ARG A 487 -6.07 -6.20 -19.85
CA ARG A 487 -7.49 -6.54 -19.82
C ARG A 487 -7.85 -7.48 -20.95
N THR A 488 -8.52 -8.57 -20.64
CA THR A 488 -8.99 -9.51 -21.67
C THR A 488 -10.41 -9.19 -22.09
N LYS A 489 -10.57 -8.93 -23.39
CA LYS A 489 -11.86 -8.80 -24.06
C LYS A 489 -11.75 -9.42 -25.43
N CYS A 490 -12.54 -10.45 -25.70
CA CYS A 490 -12.52 -11.13 -26.99
C CYS A 490 -13.90 -11.77 -27.29
N GLU A 491 -14.06 -12.22 -28.52
CA GLU A 491 -15.19 -13.04 -28.95
C GLU A 491 -14.65 -14.41 -29.36
N VAL A 492 -15.32 -15.46 -28.89
CA VAL A 492 -14.96 -16.85 -29.14
C VAL A 492 -16.17 -17.65 -29.56
N LYS A 493 -15.96 -18.67 -30.41
CA LYS A 493 -17.06 -19.51 -30.88
C LYS A 493 -17.20 -20.76 -30.04
N VAL A 494 -18.43 -21.14 -29.75
CA VAL A 494 -18.76 -22.39 -29.07
C VAL A 494 -18.30 -23.56 -29.92
N LYS A 495 -17.56 -24.49 -29.31
CA LYS A 495 -17.07 -25.73 -29.88
C LYS A 495 -17.74 -26.93 -29.19
N GLY A 496 -17.74 -28.09 -29.82
CA GLY A 496 -18.26 -29.34 -29.27
C GLY A 496 -19.52 -29.83 -29.99
N GLU A 497 -19.83 -31.11 -29.79
CA GLU A 497 -21.00 -31.80 -30.32
C GLU A 497 -21.85 -32.34 -29.15
N GLY A 498 -23.15 -32.54 -29.40
CA GLY A 498 -24.08 -33.06 -28.40
C GLY A 498 -24.29 -32.09 -27.23
N GLU A 499 -24.29 -32.65 -26.02
CA GLU A 499 -24.56 -31.91 -24.77
C GLU A 499 -23.33 -31.15 -24.21
N ARG A 500 -22.11 -31.53 -24.65
CA ARG A 500 -20.87 -30.90 -24.17
C ARG A 500 -20.39 -29.81 -25.12
N ARG A 501 -20.81 -28.61 -24.86
CA ARG A 501 -20.46 -27.40 -25.63
C ARG A 501 -19.61 -26.48 -24.78
N THR A 502 -18.45 -26.12 -25.29
CA THR A 502 -17.48 -25.31 -24.54
C THR A 502 -17.00 -24.11 -25.35
N VAL A 503 -16.65 -23.08 -24.64
CA VAL A 503 -15.81 -21.99 -25.16
C VAL A 503 -14.45 -22.05 -24.48
N SER A 504 -13.38 -21.85 -25.26
CA SER A 504 -12.01 -21.83 -24.74
C SER A 504 -11.36 -20.52 -25.10
N PHE A 505 -10.68 -19.92 -24.14
CA PHE A 505 -9.90 -18.71 -24.33
C PHE A 505 -8.72 -18.69 -23.36
N ARG A 506 -7.71 -17.87 -23.70
CA ARG A 506 -6.60 -17.55 -22.79
C ARG A 506 -6.73 -16.09 -22.38
N GLY A 507 -6.69 -15.81 -21.08
CA GLY A 507 -6.89 -14.46 -20.57
C GLY A 507 -6.17 -14.18 -19.26
N PHE A 508 -6.08 -12.92 -18.88
CA PHE A 508 -5.53 -12.51 -17.60
C PHE A 508 -6.34 -13.11 -16.46
N ARG A 509 -5.68 -13.54 -15.38
CA ARG A 509 -6.35 -14.13 -14.22
C ARG A 509 -7.33 -13.16 -13.60
N GLY A 510 -8.54 -13.65 -13.22
CA GLY A 510 -9.59 -12.82 -12.65
C GLY A 510 -10.98 -13.30 -12.96
N ARG A 511 -11.98 -12.44 -12.74
CA ARG A 511 -13.39 -12.75 -12.98
C ARG A 511 -13.83 -12.25 -14.35
N TYR A 512 -14.67 -13.06 -15.00
CA TYR A 512 -15.15 -12.82 -16.34
C TYR A 512 -16.67 -12.90 -16.42
N ARG A 513 -17.26 -12.11 -17.32
CA ARG A 513 -18.60 -12.27 -17.83
C ARG A 513 -18.54 -12.81 -19.24
N LEU A 514 -19.13 -13.98 -19.45
CA LEU A 514 -19.39 -14.54 -20.77
C LEU A 514 -20.83 -14.21 -21.13
N SER A 515 -21.09 -13.70 -22.35
CA SER A 515 -22.44 -13.32 -22.79
C SER A 515 -22.69 -13.83 -24.21
N TRP A 516 -23.87 -14.40 -24.42
CA TRP A 516 -24.29 -14.95 -25.72
C TRP A 516 -25.82 -14.88 -25.86
N THR A 517 -26.30 -15.20 -27.06
CA THR A 517 -27.72 -15.42 -27.32
C THR A 517 -27.95 -16.93 -27.43
N ASP A 518 -28.89 -17.48 -26.66
CA ASP A 518 -29.27 -18.89 -26.71
C ASP A 518 -30.10 -19.26 -27.96
N ALA A 519 -30.42 -20.55 -28.11
CA ALA A 519 -31.17 -21.06 -29.25
C ALA A 519 -32.61 -20.47 -29.31
N SER A 520 -33.14 -19.91 -28.24
CA SER A 520 -34.46 -19.25 -28.20
C SER A 520 -34.41 -17.75 -28.52
N GLY A 521 -33.23 -17.20 -28.76
CA GLY A 521 -33.04 -15.77 -29.00
C GLY A 521 -32.90 -14.94 -27.74
N LYS A 522 -32.78 -15.56 -26.55
CA LYS A 522 -32.64 -14.88 -25.26
C LYS A 522 -31.19 -14.59 -24.95
N ALA A 523 -30.91 -13.37 -24.45
CA ALA A 523 -29.62 -13.01 -23.94
C ALA A 523 -29.31 -13.75 -22.62
N VAL A 524 -28.17 -14.42 -22.58
CA VAL A 524 -27.68 -15.20 -21.43
C VAL A 524 -26.31 -14.70 -21.02
N SER A 525 -26.02 -14.72 -19.72
CA SER A 525 -24.67 -14.44 -19.23
C SER A 525 -24.25 -15.42 -18.13
N LYS A 526 -22.94 -15.72 -18.06
CA LYS A 526 -22.33 -16.60 -17.05
C LYS A 526 -21.10 -15.90 -16.47
N LEU A 527 -20.99 -15.93 -15.15
CA LEU A 527 -19.78 -15.46 -14.48
C LEU A 527 -18.85 -16.64 -14.24
N VAL A 528 -17.57 -16.45 -14.54
CA VAL A 528 -16.52 -17.46 -14.35
C VAL A 528 -15.27 -16.82 -13.77
N GLU A 529 -14.43 -17.64 -13.14
CA GLU A 529 -13.15 -17.23 -12.62
C GLU A 529 -12.03 -17.97 -13.38
N VAL A 530 -11.05 -17.22 -13.88
CA VAL A 530 -9.83 -17.72 -14.50
C VAL A 530 -8.71 -17.61 -13.47
N ARG A 531 -8.18 -18.75 -13.03
CA ARG A 531 -7.19 -18.88 -11.95
C ARG A 531 -5.80 -19.21 -12.47
#